data_ae593cbb9aa2d7a4ebebd497554ea9b3
#
_entry.id   ae593cbb9aa2d7a4ebebd497554ea9b3
#
_cell.length_a   1.000
_cell.length_b   1.000
_cell.length_c   1.000
_cell.angle_alpha   90.00
_cell.angle_beta   90.00
_cell.angle_gamma   90.00
#
_symmetry.space_group_name_H-M   'P 1'
#
loop_
_entity.id
_entity.type
_entity.pdbx_description
1 polymer ?
#
loop_
_entity_poly.entity_id
_entity_poly.type
_entity_poly.pdbx_seq_one_letter_code
_entity_poly.pdbx_strand_id
1 'polypeptide(L)'
;MLVLLSYIWCDEYWMSAYNVPDYQEAAGDIPRIVRFHFASVILGVVLIAAAIVYRKFIAGLSEGFPWYFIYLVCASLIPSAGFFFTARRFINWRAFSFTFFLLLLISLLWEVTLALPYGWWEYRSNILIGLQIGAWSGLPIEAVCVWLAVTFTTVITYEVIKLWKALGTRALQAFFGIGK
;
A
#
# COMPACT_ATOMS: atom_id res chain seq x y z
N MET A 1 -0.10 -10.53 7.61
CA MET A 1 -0.61 -11.89 7.34
C MET A 1 -2.04 -11.91 6.81
N LEU A 2 -3.03 -11.27 7.48
CA LEU A 2 -4.44 -11.24 7.02
C LEU A 2 -4.62 -10.67 5.60
N VAL A 3 -3.96 -9.53 5.28
CA VAL A 3 -4.00 -8.93 3.94
C VAL A 3 -3.59 -9.93 2.87
N LEU A 4 -2.47 -10.62 3.07
CA LEU A 4 -1.94 -11.56 2.10
C LEU A 4 -2.89 -12.76 1.91
N LEU A 5 -3.37 -13.34 3.00
CA LEU A 5 -4.30 -14.48 2.95
C LEU A 5 -5.62 -14.09 2.27
N SER A 6 -6.19 -12.93 2.61
CA SER A 6 -7.42 -12.44 1.98
C SER A 6 -7.23 -12.17 0.49
N TYR A 7 -6.11 -11.55 0.11
CA TYR A 7 -5.82 -11.29 -1.30
C TYR A 7 -5.62 -12.60 -2.08
N ILE A 8 -4.82 -13.55 -1.58
CA ILE A 8 -4.60 -14.85 -2.24
C ILE A 8 -5.92 -15.60 -2.40
N TRP A 9 -6.75 -15.64 -1.35
CA TRP A 9 -8.04 -16.31 -1.43
C TRP A 9 -8.94 -15.67 -2.50
N CYS A 10 -9.01 -14.34 -2.54
CA CYS A 10 -9.80 -13.65 -3.56
C CYS A 10 -9.23 -13.85 -4.96
N ASP A 11 -7.91 -13.76 -5.13
CA ASP A 11 -7.23 -13.85 -6.41
C ASP A 11 -7.29 -15.25 -7.02
N GLU A 12 -6.97 -16.27 -6.23
CA GLU A 12 -6.81 -17.65 -6.70
C GLU A 12 -8.15 -18.42 -6.83
N TYR A 13 -9.15 -18.09 -5.99
CA TYR A 13 -10.40 -18.87 -5.94
C TYR A 13 -11.63 -18.05 -6.35
N TRP A 14 -11.90 -16.94 -5.69
CA TRP A 14 -13.16 -16.23 -5.87
C TRP A 14 -13.20 -15.37 -7.12
N MET A 15 -12.11 -14.70 -7.42
CA MET A 15 -11.98 -13.79 -8.57
C MET A 15 -10.94 -14.28 -9.59
N SER A 16 -10.70 -15.58 -9.63
CA SER A 16 -9.71 -16.22 -10.50
C SER A 16 -9.90 -15.90 -11.99
N ALA A 17 -11.14 -15.66 -12.44
CA ALA A 17 -11.43 -15.26 -13.82
C ALA A 17 -10.78 -13.92 -14.24
N TYR A 18 -10.34 -13.12 -13.28
CA TYR A 18 -9.65 -11.83 -13.50
C TYR A 18 -8.16 -11.89 -13.20
N ASN A 19 -7.66 -13.07 -12.81
CA ASN A 19 -6.23 -13.30 -12.62
C ASN A 19 -5.54 -13.50 -13.97
N VAL A 20 -4.24 -13.25 -14.03
CA VAL A 20 -3.43 -13.54 -15.23
C VAL A 20 -3.24 -15.06 -15.31
N PRO A 21 -3.78 -15.72 -16.36
CA PRO A 21 -3.85 -17.19 -16.39
C PRO A 21 -2.48 -17.85 -16.57
N ASP A 22 -1.54 -17.19 -17.23
CA ASP A 22 -0.19 -17.71 -17.48
C ASP A 22 0.90 -16.70 -17.13
N TYR A 23 1.44 -16.88 -15.91
CA TYR A 23 2.55 -16.06 -15.42
C TYR A 23 3.86 -16.34 -16.17
N GLN A 24 4.10 -17.56 -16.67
CA GLN A 24 5.34 -17.93 -17.33
C GLN A 24 5.44 -17.27 -18.71
N GLU A 25 4.34 -17.30 -19.46
CA GLU A 25 4.27 -16.64 -20.77
C GLU A 25 4.40 -15.12 -20.61
N ALA A 26 3.60 -14.53 -19.70
CA ALA A 26 3.63 -13.11 -19.45
C ALA A 26 4.96 -12.60 -18.84
N ALA A 27 5.69 -13.47 -18.11
CA ALA A 27 7.00 -13.16 -17.55
C ALA A 27 8.11 -13.17 -18.61
N GLY A 28 7.99 -13.97 -19.67
CA GLY A 28 9.00 -14.10 -20.72
C GLY A 28 9.41 -12.77 -21.37
N ASP A 29 8.50 -11.81 -21.43
CA ASP A 29 8.71 -10.49 -22.03
C ASP A 29 9.36 -9.48 -21.09
N ILE A 30 9.63 -9.85 -19.83
CA ILE A 30 10.12 -8.92 -18.82
C ILE A 30 11.64 -9.04 -18.65
N PRO A 31 12.42 -8.05 -19.11
CA PRO A 31 13.87 -8.11 -19.03
C PRO A 31 14.39 -7.92 -17.59
N ARG A 32 13.64 -7.24 -16.74
CA ARG A 32 13.95 -7.01 -15.31
C ARG A 32 12.70 -6.57 -14.54
N ILE A 33 12.61 -6.97 -13.29
CA ILE A 33 11.48 -6.65 -12.41
C ILE A 33 11.54 -5.20 -11.92
N VAL A 34 12.72 -4.73 -11.49
CA VAL A 34 12.90 -3.36 -10.99
C VAL A 34 12.93 -2.39 -12.16
N ARG A 35 11.89 -1.57 -12.22
CA ARG A 35 11.76 -0.49 -13.21
C ARG A 35 11.36 0.79 -12.49
N PHE A 36 12.31 1.66 -12.24
CA PHE A 36 12.05 2.95 -11.60
C PHE A 36 11.13 3.82 -12.43
N HIS A 37 10.14 4.38 -11.75
CA HIS A 37 9.16 5.29 -12.35
C HIS A 37 9.05 6.56 -11.51
N PHE A 38 9.50 7.67 -12.06
CA PHE A 38 9.53 8.95 -11.36
C PHE A 38 8.15 9.47 -10.93
N ALA A 39 7.06 9.09 -11.63
CA ALA A 39 5.72 9.51 -11.27
C ALA A 39 5.33 9.11 -9.83
N SER A 40 5.75 7.93 -9.36
CA SER A 40 5.49 7.50 -7.98
C SER A 40 6.22 8.38 -6.97
N VAL A 41 7.45 8.79 -7.28
CA VAL A 41 8.24 9.69 -6.43
C VAL A 41 7.61 11.09 -6.40
N ILE A 42 7.22 11.60 -7.57
CA ILE A 42 6.53 12.90 -7.69
C ILE A 42 5.23 12.88 -6.89
N LEU A 43 4.43 11.82 -7.04
CA LEU A 43 3.19 11.64 -6.26
C LEU A 43 3.48 11.66 -4.76
N GLY A 44 4.51 10.94 -4.30
CA GLY A 44 4.91 10.92 -2.88
C GLY A 44 5.29 12.32 -2.37
N VAL A 45 6.08 13.06 -3.14
CA VAL A 45 6.47 14.44 -2.79
C VAL A 45 5.26 15.35 -2.73
N VAL A 46 4.35 15.26 -3.71
CA VAL A 46 3.10 16.05 -3.73
C VAL A 46 2.22 15.73 -2.52
N LEU A 47 2.05 14.46 -2.17
CA LEU A 47 1.26 14.07 -1.00
C LEU A 47 1.88 14.59 0.30
N ILE A 48 3.20 14.50 0.46
CA ILE A 48 3.90 15.04 1.63
C ILE A 48 3.73 16.57 1.71
N ALA A 49 3.94 17.27 0.59
CA ALA A 49 3.76 18.71 0.55
C ALA A 49 2.32 19.12 0.89
N ALA A 50 1.33 18.43 0.32
CA ALA A 50 -0.08 18.66 0.61
C ALA A 50 -0.42 18.42 2.09
N ALA A 51 0.11 17.37 2.71
CA ALA A 51 -0.08 17.09 4.13
C ALA A 51 0.51 18.21 5.03
N ILE A 52 1.69 18.72 4.69
CA ILE A 52 2.34 19.80 5.42
C ILE A 52 1.53 21.11 5.28
N VAL A 53 1.10 21.44 4.05
CA VAL A 53 0.29 22.63 3.76
C VAL A 53 -1.04 22.54 4.50
N TYR A 54 -1.74 21.41 4.40
CA TYR A 54 -3.01 21.20 5.10
C TYR A 54 -2.85 21.41 6.61
N ARG A 55 -1.85 20.75 7.23
CA ARG A 55 -1.61 20.86 8.67
C ARG A 55 -1.36 22.29 9.12
N LYS A 56 -0.51 23.02 8.42
CA LYS A 56 -0.09 24.37 8.83
C LYS A 56 -1.12 25.45 8.52
N PHE A 57 -1.74 25.40 7.34
CA PHE A 57 -2.57 26.49 6.84
C PHE A 57 -4.07 26.24 6.97
N ILE A 58 -4.52 24.98 6.92
CA ILE A 58 -5.95 24.64 6.97
C ILE A 58 -6.34 24.17 8.37
N ALA A 59 -5.61 23.22 8.94
CA ALA A 59 -5.87 22.73 10.29
C ALA A 59 -5.37 23.68 11.38
N GLY A 60 -4.52 24.67 11.05
CA GLY A 60 -4.00 25.66 11.99
C GLY A 60 -3.09 25.08 13.08
N LEU A 61 -2.56 23.87 12.88
CA LEU A 61 -1.69 23.17 13.83
C LEU A 61 -0.22 23.60 13.61
N SER A 62 0.20 24.66 14.30
CA SER A 62 1.57 25.18 14.19
C SER A 62 2.61 24.27 14.85
N GLU A 63 2.22 23.56 15.92
CA GLU A 63 3.11 22.66 16.64
C GLU A 63 3.11 21.25 16.06
N GLY A 64 4.28 20.62 16.02
CA GLY A 64 4.48 19.27 15.49
C GLY A 64 4.59 19.21 13.98
N PHE A 65 4.75 18.00 13.48
CA PHE A 65 4.96 17.72 12.05
C PHE A 65 4.31 16.39 11.68
N PRO A 66 3.74 16.19 10.48
CA PRO A 66 2.97 15.00 10.10
C PRO A 66 3.87 13.79 9.81
N TRP A 67 4.74 13.44 10.75
CA TRP A 67 5.73 12.35 10.61
C TRP A 67 5.09 11.01 10.31
N TYR A 68 3.93 10.74 10.89
CA TYR A 68 3.27 9.46 10.70
C TYR A 68 2.82 9.27 9.25
N PHE A 69 2.21 10.30 8.68
CA PHE A 69 1.82 10.27 7.26
C PHE A 69 3.03 10.18 6.33
N ILE A 70 4.08 10.96 6.61
CA ILE A 70 5.33 10.92 5.82
C ILE A 70 5.93 9.52 5.87
N TYR A 71 5.97 8.90 7.05
CA TYR A 71 6.43 7.51 7.18
C TYR A 71 5.62 6.56 6.31
N LEU A 72 4.27 6.66 6.31
CA LEU A 72 3.40 5.80 5.48
C LEU A 72 3.66 6.00 3.98
N VAL A 73 3.81 7.24 3.54
CA VAL A 73 4.13 7.56 2.15
C VAL A 73 5.50 6.98 1.77
N CYS A 74 6.51 7.19 2.58
CA CYS A 74 7.86 6.66 2.31
C CYS A 74 7.89 5.14 2.34
N ALA A 75 7.26 4.51 3.31
CA ALA A 75 7.25 3.05 3.47
C ALA A 75 6.51 2.32 2.34
N SER A 76 5.49 2.93 1.74
CA SER A 76 4.68 2.33 0.69
C SER A 76 5.07 2.76 -0.72
N LEU A 77 5.25 4.06 -0.95
CA LEU A 77 5.49 4.59 -2.29
C LEU A 77 6.93 4.42 -2.76
N ILE A 78 7.92 4.49 -1.87
CA ILE A 78 9.33 4.31 -2.26
C ILE A 78 9.59 2.89 -2.79
N PRO A 79 9.23 1.80 -2.08
CA PRO A 79 9.33 0.45 -2.63
C PRO A 79 8.50 0.28 -3.90
N SER A 80 7.30 0.84 -3.94
CA SER A 80 6.41 0.75 -5.09
C SER A 80 6.95 1.46 -6.33
N ALA A 81 7.74 2.52 -6.17
CA ALA A 81 8.38 3.23 -7.28
C ALA A 81 9.28 2.32 -8.12
N GLY A 82 9.86 1.26 -7.52
CA GLY A 82 10.68 0.28 -8.23
C GLY A 82 9.89 -0.89 -8.83
N PHE A 83 8.77 -1.28 -8.24
CA PHE A 83 8.07 -2.52 -8.57
C PHE A 83 6.71 -2.32 -9.24
N PHE A 84 6.01 -1.24 -8.93
CA PHE A 84 4.63 -1.04 -9.38
C PHE A 84 4.48 -1.10 -10.89
N PHE A 85 5.39 -0.49 -11.64
CA PHE A 85 5.28 -0.44 -13.11
C PHE A 85 5.27 -1.84 -13.75
N THR A 86 6.05 -2.76 -13.20
CA THR A 86 6.12 -4.15 -13.65
C THR A 86 4.97 -4.97 -13.08
N ALA A 87 4.72 -4.87 -11.76
CA ALA A 87 3.73 -5.68 -11.06
C ALA A 87 2.28 -5.34 -11.42
N ARG A 88 1.96 -4.08 -11.78
CA ARG A 88 0.58 -3.58 -11.96
C ARG A 88 -0.29 -4.40 -12.91
N ARG A 89 0.30 -5.04 -13.93
CA ARG A 89 -0.42 -5.86 -14.91
C ARG A 89 -0.74 -7.26 -14.40
N PHE A 90 -0.09 -7.68 -13.32
CA PHE A 90 -0.29 -8.97 -12.66
C PHE A 90 -1.24 -8.86 -11.46
N ILE A 91 -1.45 -7.66 -10.94
CA ILE A 91 -2.35 -7.43 -9.82
C ILE A 91 -3.80 -7.63 -10.28
N ASN A 92 -4.50 -8.55 -9.61
CA ASN A 92 -5.95 -8.65 -9.71
C ASN A 92 -6.59 -7.48 -8.93
N TRP A 93 -6.88 -6.39 -9.62
CA TRP A 93 -7.40 -5.16 -9.01
C TRP A 93 -8.76 -5.33 -8.33
N ARG A 94 -9.57 -6.31 -8.75
CA ARG A 94 -10.84 -6.64 -8.08
C ARG A 94 -10.60 -7.32 -6.75
N ALA A 95 -9.70 -8.30 -6.71
CA ALA A 95 -9.27 -8.95 -5.48
C ALA A 95 -8.59 -7.95 -4.52
N PHE A 96 -7.75 -7.06 -5.05
CA PHE A 96 -7.12 -5.98 -4.29
C PHE A 96 -8.16 -5.08 -3.64
N SER A 97 -9.10 -4.55 -4.43
CA SER A 97 -10.12 -3.62 -3.92
C SER A 97 -10.99 -4.29 -2.86
N PHE A 98 -11.43 -5.52 -3.09
CA PHE A 98 -12.22 -6.25 -2.12
C PHE A 98 -11.46 -6.48 -0.80
N THR A 99 -10.21 -6.96 -0.89
CA THR A 99 -9.34 -7.19 0.27
C THR A 99 -9.13 -5.89 1.05
N PHE A 100 -8.82 -4.80 0.35
CA PHE A 100 -8.62 -3.49 0.97
C PHE A 100 -9.87 -3.02 1.73
N PHE A 101 -11.03 -3.00 1.06
CA PHE A 101 -12.27 -2.52 1.68
C PHE A 101 -12.72 -3.40 2.85
N LEU A 102 -12.62 -4.73 2.71
CA LEU A 102 -12.98 -5.64 3.79
C LEU A 102 -12.13 -5.43 5.04
N LEU A 103 -10.81 -5.38 4.87
CA LEU A 103 -9.88 -5.21 5.99
C LEU A 103 -9.96 -3.82 6.59
N LEU A 104 -10.13 -2.78 5.75
CA LEU A 104 -10.37 -1.43 6.22
C LEU A 104 -11.62 -1.36 7.10
N LEU A 105 -12.75 -1.90 6.62
CA LEU A 105 -14.00 -1.89 7.37
C LEU A 105 -13.87 -2.62 8.71
N ILE A 106 -13.30 -3.81 8.71
CA ILE A 106 -13.09 -4.59 9.95
C ILE A 106 -12.20 -3.81 10.92
N SER A 107 -11.12 -3.22 10.42
CA SER A 107 -10.18 -2.48 11.27
C SER A 107 -10.80 -1.20 11.84
N LEU A 108 -11.49 -0.41 11.02
CA LEU A 108 -12.14 0.82 11.49
C LEU A 108 -13.23 0.50 12.52
N LEU A 109 -14.03 -0.54 12.29
CA LEU A 109 -15.02 -1.00 13.26
C LEU A 109 -14.36 -1.38 14.57
N TRP A 110 -13.29 -2.16 14.52
CA TRP A 110 -12.56 -2.60 15.71
C TRP A 110 -11.91 -1.43 16.46
N GLU A 111 -11.33 -0.47 15.75
CA GLU A 111 -10.75 0.73 16.37
C GLU A 111 -11.80 1.57 17.11
N VAL A 112 -12.94 1.83 16.46
CA VAL A 112 -13.99 2.69 17.03
C VAL A 112 -14.75 2.01 18.17
N THR A 113 -14.96 0.69 18.09
CA THR A 113 -15.77 -0.04 19.07
C THR A 113 -14.98 -0.61 20.24
N LEU A 114 -13.72 -0.93 20.04
CA LEU A 114 -12.89 -1.59 21.04
C LEU A 114 -11.64 -0.77 21.41
N ALA A 115 -10.78 -0.47 20.45
CA ALA A 115 -9.47 0.05 20.77
C ALA A 115 -9.50 1.44 21.41
N LEU A 116 -10.21 2.39 20.83
CA LEU A 116 -10.32 3.76 21.35
C LEU A 116 -11.14 3.84 22.64
N PRO A 117 -12.34 3.23 22.77
CA PRO A 117 -13.13 3.29 23.99
C PRO A 117 -12.44 2.66 25.20
N TYR A 118 -11.65 1.60 24.98
CA TYR A 118 -10.91 0.93 26.07
C TYR A 118 -9.48 1.46 26.25
N GLY A 119 -9.06 2.50 25.48
CA GLY A 119 -7.75 3.11 25.65
C GLY A 119 -6.57 2.19 25.33
N TRP A 120 -6.73 1.24 24.40
CA TRP A 120 -5.65 0.32 24.04
C TRP A 120 -4.50 1.00 23.34
N TRP A 121 -4.78 2.08 22.60
CA TRP A 121 -3.80 3.01 22.06
C TRP A 121 -4.42 4.41 21.86
N GLU A 122 -3.56 5.37 21.67
CA GLU A 122 -3.93 6.77 21.45
C GLU A 122 -3.17 7.34 20.27
N TYR A 123 -3.88 8.11 19.47
CA TYR A 123 -3.28 8.85 18.37
C TYR A 123 -2.71 10.18 18.86
N ARG A 124 -1.39 10.37 18.72
CA ARG A 124 -0.73 11.62 19.14
C ARG A 124 -0.95 12.71 18.08
N SER A 125 -1.69 13.75 18.41
CA SER A 125 -2.05 14.85 17.52
C SER A 125 -0.84 15.59 16.93
N ASN A 126 0.29 15.61 17.63
CA ASN A 126 1.49 16.30 17.17
C ASN A 126 2.21 15.65 15.97
N ILE A 127 1.91 14.39 15.63
CA ILE A 127 2.52 13.67 14.51
C ILE A 127 1.56 13.36 13.37
N LEU A 128 0.28 13.74 13.50
CA LEU A 128 -0.77 13.52 12.51
C LEU A 128 -0.95 14.74 11.59
N ILE A 129 -1.61 14.56 10.46
CA ILE A 129 -2.01 15.67 9.56
C ILE A 129 -3.00 16.61 10.24
N GLY A 130 -3.88 16.06 11.12
CA GLY A 130 -4.96 16.79 11.77
C GLY A 130 -6.29 16.69 11.03
N LEU A 131 -6.41 15.85 10.00
CA LEU A 131 -7.67 15.55 9.33
C LEU A 131 -8.35 14.37 10.04
N GLN A 132 -9.57 14.62 10.54
CA GLN A 132 -10.35 13.63 11.29
C GLN A 132 -11.62 13.23 10.54
N ILE A 133 -12.00 11.97 10.66
CA ILE A 133 -13.23 11.42 10.08
C ILE A 133 -14.32 11.49 11.14
N GLY A 134 -15.14 12.56 11.10
CA GLY A 134 -16.18 12.81 12.12
C GLY A 134 -17.19 11.67 12.26
N ALA A 135 -17.58 11.03 11.16
CA ALA A 135 -18.49 9.88 11.14
C ALA A 135 -17.96 8.64 11.89
N TRP A 136 -16.66 8.58 12.16
CA TRP A 136 -15.97 7.46 12.82
C TRP A 136 -15.30 7.91 14.13
N SER A 137 -16.04 8.59 15.00
CA SER A 137 -15.57 9.03 16.33
C SER A 137 -14.30 9.90 16.30
N GLY A 138 -14.10 10.66 15.23
CA GLY A 138 -12.90 11.49 15.08
C GLY A 138 -11.62 10.73 14.78
N LEU A 139 -11.69 9.53 14.20
CA LEU A 139 -10.52 8.79 13.73
C LEU A 139 -9.68 9.62 12.77
N PRO A 140 -8.35 9.66 12.91
CA PRO A 140 -7.50 10.35 11.96
C PRO A 140 -7.49 9.64 10.60
N ILE A 141 -7.36 10.40 9.53
CA ILE A 141 -7.32 9.87 8.15
C ILE A 141 -6.16 8.88 7.96
N GLU A 142 -5.12 9.00 8.74
CA GLU A 142 -3.97 8.09 8.75
C GLU A 142 -4.36 6.65 9.06
N ALA A 143 -5.43 6.42 9.81
CA ALA A 143 -5.96 5.07 10.04
C ALA A 143 -6.37 4.38 8.73
N VAL A 144 -6.97 5.14 7.79
CA VAL A 144 -7.27 4.64 6.44
C VAL A 144 -6.00 4.49 5.62
N CYS A 145 -5.08 5.47 5.69
CA CYS A 145 -3.82 5.46 4.94
C CYS A 145 -2.93 4.27 5.30
N VAL A 146 -2.90 3.85 6.58
CA VAL A 146 -2.17 2.64 7.01
C VAL A 146 -2.65 1.42 6.24
N TRP A 147 -3.96 1.20 6.18
CA TRP A 147 -4.51 0.01 5.52
C TRP A 147 -4.29 0.03 4.01
N LEU A 148 -4.38 1.21 3.39
CA LEU A 148 -4.04 1.36 1.97
C LEU A 148 -2.56 1.05 1.74
N ALA A 149 -1.67 1.62 2.54
CA ALA A 149 -0.22 1.42 2.43
C ALA A 149 0.17 -0.06 2.62
N VAL A 150 -0.36 -0.70 3.68
CA VAL A 150 -0.07 -2.11 4.00
C VAL A 150 -0.62 -3.03 2.93
N THR A 151 -1.87 -2.84 2.48
CA THR A 151 -2.48 -3.69 1.44
C THR A 151 -1.71 -3.55 0.13
N PHE A 152 -1.43 -2.32 -0.29
CA PHE A 152 -0.72 -2.03 -1.54
C PHE A 152 0.69 -2.63 -1.55
N THR A 153 1.47 -2.39 -0.51
CA THR A 153 2.85 -2.93 -0.43
C THR A 153 2.86 -4.45 -0.35
N THR A 154 1.93 -5.04 0.41
CA THR A 154 1.83 -6.51 0.54
C THR A 154 1.50 -7.16 -0.79
N VAL A 155 0.51 -6.64 -1.51
CA VAL A 155 0.08 -7.19 -2.81
C VAL A 155 1.18 -7.03 -3.86
N ILE A 156 1.80 -5.85 -3.97
CA ILE A 156 2.92 -5.65 -4.91
C ILE A 156 4.05 -6.64 -4.61
N THR A 157 4.42 -6.79 -3.35
CA THR A 157 5.50 -7.72 -2.95
C THR A 157 5.16 -9.16 -3.32
N TYR A 158 3.91 -9.57 -3.08
CA TYR A 158 3.43 -10.91 -3.44
C TYR A 158 3.52 -11.15 -4.94
N GLU A 159 3.02 -10.24 -5.76
CA GLU A 159 3.05 -10.36 -7.21
C GLU A 159 4.48 -10.34 -7.78
N VAL A 160 5.37 -9.53 -7.19
CA VAL A 160 6.80 -9.53 -7.54
C VAL A 160 7.46 -10.87 -7.23
N ILE A 161 7.11 -11.50 -6.11
CA ILE A 161 7.64 -12.83 -5.75
C ILE A 161 7.09 -13.91 -6.71
N LYS A 162 5.79 -13.87 -7.07
CA LYS A 162 5.21 -14.78 -8.07
C LYS A 162 5.95 -14.64 -9.41
N LEU A 163 6.14 -13.39 -9.85
CA LEU A 163 6.82 -13.07 -11.10
C LEU A 163 8.30 -13.56 -11.08
N TRP A 164 9.02 -13.31 -10.00
CA TRP A 164 10.38 -13.81 -9.85
C TRP A 164 10.46 -15.35 -9.94
N LYS A 165 9.53 -16.05 -9.26
CA LYS A 165 9.45 -17.51 -9.34
C LYS A 165 9.14 -18.00 -10.75
N ALA A 166 8.26 -17.32 -11.48
CA ALA A 166 7.90 -17.65 -12.86
C ALA A 166 9.09 -17.47 -13.83
N LEU A 167 9.93 -16.44 -13.62
CA LEU A 167 11.14 -16.23 -14.41
C LEU A 167 12.20 -17.35 -14.24
N GLY A 168 12.20 -18.09 -13.13
CA GLY A 168 13.12 -19.21 -12.87
C GLY A 168 14.59 -18.83 -12.81
N THR A 169 14.93 -17.54 -12.74
CA THR A 169 16.29 -17.01 -12.78
C THR A 169 16.80 -16.60 -11.39
N ARG A 170 18.13 -16.42 -11.27
CA ARG A 170 18.72 -15.93 -10.02
C ARG A 170 18.17 -14.52 -9.69
N ALA A 171 18.03 -14.22 -8.39
CA ALA A 171 17.43 -12.96 -7.93
C ALA A 171 18.09 -11.71 -8.59
N LEU A 172 19.42 -11.61 -8.60
CA LEU A 172 20.12 -10.48 -9.22
C LEU A 172 19.80 -10.31 -10.71
N GLN A 173 19.67 -11.41 -11.42
CA GLN A 173 19.29 -11.40 -12.82
C GLN A 173 17.82 -10.99 -13.00
N ALA A 174 16.91 -11.58 -12.22
CA ALA A 174 15.49 -11.27 -12.30
C ALA A 174 15.20 -9.79 -11.94
N PHE A 175 15.79 -9.30 -10.84
CA PHE A 175 15.50 -7.96 -10.35
C PHE A 175 16.22 -6.85 -11.12
N PHE A 176 17.49 -7.05 -11.46
CA PHE A 176 18.32 -5.98 -12.02
C PHE A 176 18.83 -6.26 -13.44
N GLY A 177 18.63 -7.47 -13.97
CA GLY A 177 19.16 -7.87 -15.27
C GLY A 177 20.68 -8.09 -15.29
N ILE A 178 21.31 -8.24 -14.12
CA ILE A 178 22.75 -8.42 -13.98
C ILE A 178 23.05 -9.93 -13.94
N GLY A 179 23.93 -10.40 -14.82
CA GLY A 179 24.38 -11.82 -14.82
C GLY A 179 24.13 -12.57 -16.14
N LYS A 180 24.21 -11.86 -17.27
CA LYS A 180 24.44 -12.52 -18.58
C LYS A 180 25.87 -12.80 -18.78
#